data_b80711bcbc652d89462657a60236071d
#
_entry.id   b80711bcbc652d89462657a60236071d
#
_cell.length_a   1.000
_cell.length_b   1.000
_cell.length_c   1.000
_cell.angle_alpha   90.00
_cell.angle_beta   90.00
_cell.angle_gamma   90.00
#
_symmetry.space_group_name_H-M   'P 1'
#
loop_
_entity.id
_entity.type
_entity.pdbx_description
1 polymer ?
#
loop_
_entity_poly.entity_id
_entity_poly.type
_entity_poly.pdbx_seq_one_letter_code
_entity_poly.pdbx_strand_id
1 'polypeptide(L)'
;MTKFISIIAAAAMAITGCSSGQSAQAEEPIKTIDERAEEIISDMTLEEKVGQMFLVRYTDDEKAVSDIDEYKFGGYLLFAKDFQDKTKDDVIKSVSDCQSASEVPLFIGVDEEGGIVNRVSKFPQFRNEPFKSPRELYNEGGYELISSDTQEKCELLKSLGINVNLAPVCDVSENPDSFIYERTLGQDADATSEYVSSVVEVMSKNNMGSALKHFPGYGDNGDTHTDIITDNRPIEEFKNSDFKPFAAGISAGADMVLVSHNIVTAMDDAYPASLSPDVHKILREELDFDGIIITDDLSMQAITKYTDGSAAAVQAVKAGNDLLCCTDYEVQIPAVIEAVKSGDIAEETVNSSVKRIIKTKLKLGIME
;
A
#
# COMPACT_ATOMS: atom_id res chain seq x y z
N MET A 1 -55.27 -39.72 -50.59
CA MET A 1 -54.73 -40.80 -51.42
C MET A 1 -53.22 -40.63 -51.44
N THR A 2 -52.37 -41.49 -51.01
CA THR A 2 -52.25 -42.90 -50.84
C THR A 2 -51.18 -43.18 -49.75
N LYS A 3 -51.45 -44.12 -48.87
CA LYS A 3 -50.52 -44.64 -47.86
C LYS A 3 -49.39 -45.44 -48.49
N PHE A 4 -48.19 -45.36 -47.95
CA PHE A 4 -47.25 -46.50 -47.99
C PHE A 4 -46.55 -46.66 -46.62
N ILE A 5 -46.75 -47.82 -46.05
CA ILE A 5 -46.13 -48.38 -44.87
C ILE A 5 -44.90 -49.16 -45.35
N SER A 6 -43.77 -48.99 -44.72
CA SER A 6 -42.65 -49.92 -44.85
C SER A 6 -42.07 -50.26 -43.48
N ILE A 7 -42.00 -51.55 -43.25
CA ILE A 7 -41.54 -52.25 -42.08
C ILE A 7 -40.02 -52.27 -42.05
N ILE A 8 -39.43 -51.96 -40.91
CA ILE A 8 -37.99 -52.07 -40.68
C ILE A 8 -37.71 -53.24 -39.77
N ALA A 9 -36.84 -54.11 -40.26
CA ALA A 9 -36.32 -55.23 -39.48
C ALA A 9 -35.19 -54.80 -38.53
N ALA A 10 -35.23 -55.26 -37.30
CA ALA A 10 -34.23 -55.07 -36.30
C ALA A 10 -33.07 -56.04 -36.51
N ALA A 11 -31.86 -55.55 -36.61
CA ALA A 11 -30.62 -56.31 -36.46
C ALA A 11 -29.90 -55.88 -35.21
N ALA A 12 -29.86 -56.73 -34.20
CA ALA A 12 -29.09 -56.56 -33.00
C ALA A 12 -27.61 -56.85 -33.28
N MET A 13 -26.74 -55.86 -33.20
CA MET A 13 -25.29 -56.04 -33.08
C MET A 13 -24.88 -55.77 -31.65
N ALA A 14 -24.38 -56.77 -30.93
CA ALA A 14 -23.70 -56.62 -29.67
C ALA A 14 -22.34 -56.04 -29.93
N ILE A 15 -22.09 -54.82 -29.47
CA ILE A 15 -20.77 -54.19 -29.41
C ILE A 15 -20.29 -54.29 -27.98
N THR A 16 -19.32 -55.16 -27.72
CA THR A 16 -18.52 -55.16 -26.53
C THR A 16 -17.63 -53.91 -26.53
N GLY A 17 -18.06 -52.82 -25.94
CA GLY A 17 -17.27 -51.64 -25.71
C GLY A 17 -16.35 -51.81 -24.53
N CYS A 18 -15.04 -51.89 -24.74
CA CYS A 18 -14.05 -51.65 -23.70
C CYS A 18 -14.23 -50.23 -23.19
N SER A 19 -14.72 -50.09 -21.96
CA SER A 19 -14.74 -48.87 -21.20
C SER A 19 -13.29 -48.53 -20.80
N SER A 20 -12.59 -47.71 -21.58
CA SER A 20 -11.42 -46.99 -21.10
C SER A 20 -11.91 -45.97 -20.09
N GLY A 21 -11.74 -46.29 -18.82
CA GLY A 21 -11.95 -45.31 -17.73
C GLY A 21 -11.02 -44.12 -17.90
N GLN A 22 -11.50 -43.04 -18.49
CA GLN A 22 -10.94 -41.72 -18.27
C GLN A 22 -11.27 -41.39 -16.81
N SER A 23 -10.27 -41.48 -15.93
CA SER A 23 -10.29 -40.83 -14.63
C SER A 23 -10.50 -39.35 -14.90
N ALA A 24 -11.68 -38.82 -14.62
CA ALA A 24 -11.87 -37.40 -14.47
C ALA A 24 -10.86 -36.97 -13.37
N GLN A 25 -9.82 -36.24 -13.77
CA GLN A 25 -9.03 -35.50 -12.80
C GLN A 25 -10.01 -34.55 -12.12
N ALA A 26 -10.24 -34.76 -10.83
CA ALA A 26 -10.95 -33.76 -10.03
C ALA A 26 -10.15 -32.46 -10.14
N GLU A 27 -10.77 -31.41 -10.67
CA GLU A 27 -10.18 -30.07 -10.62
C GLU A 27 -9.92 -29.76 -9.14
N GLU A 28 -8.69 -29.43 -8.80
CA GLU A 28 -8.35 -28.97 -7.46
C GLU A 28 -9.19 -27.72 -7.17
N PRO A 29 -9.76 -27.59 -5.96
CA PRO A 29 -10.54 -26.41 -5.61
C PRO A 29 -9.66 -25.16 -5.73
N ILE A 30 -10.21 -24.10 -6.32
CA ILE A 30 -9.51 -22.80 -6.43
C ILE A 30 -9.28 -22.28 -5.02
N LYS A 31 -8.01 -22.14 -4.63
CA LYS A 31 -7.60 -21.62 -3.32
C LYS A 31 -8.03 -20.16 -3.16
N THR A 32 -8.48 -19.80 -1.98
CA THR A 32 -8.74 -18.42 -1.60
C THR A 32 -7.43 -17.62 -1.51
N ILE A 33 -7.53 -16.29 -1.51
CA ILE A 33 -6.34 -15.42 -1.30
C ILE A 33 -5.68 -15.72 0.05
N ASP A 34 -6.45 -15.98 1.09
CA ASP A 34 -5.93 -16.34 2.41
C ASP A 34 -5.13 -17.66 2.39
N GLU A 35 -5.67 -18.71 1.79
CA GLU A 35 -4.99 -20.01 1.67
C GLU A 35 -3.71 -19.90 0.83
N ARG A 36 -3.73 -19.11 -0.23
CA ARG A 36 -2.54 -18.86 -1.06
C ARG A 36 -1.46 -18.09 -0.30
N ALA A 37 -1.86 -17.06 0.44
CA ALA A 37 -0.92 -16.29 1.26
C ALA A 37 -0.28 -17.16 2.35
N GLU A 38 -1.05 -18.02 3.04
CA GLU A 38 -0.52 -18.94 4.04
C GLU A 38 0.48 -19.93 3.45
N GLU A 39 0.20 -20.48 2.28
CA GLU A 39 1.12 -21.38 1.58
C GLU A 39 2.43 -20.70 1.22
N ILE A 40 2.39 -19.50 0.63
CA ILE A 40 3.58 -18.73 0.28
C ILE A 40 4.43 -18.44 1.52
N ILE A 41 3.81 -17.99 2.60
CA ILE A 41 4.50 -17.62 3.84
C ILE A 41 5.12 -18.85 4.52
N SER A 42 4.49 -20.03 4.42
CA SER A 42 5.01 -21.26 5.02
C SER A 42 6.35 -21.69 4.46
N ASP A 43 6.65 -21.33 3.21
CA ASP A 43 7.89 -21.66 2.53
C ASP A 43 8.99 -20.60 2.73
N MET A 44 8.65 -19.42 3.30
CA MET A 44 9.60 -18.32 3.51
C MET A 44 10.45 -18.51 4.76
N THR A 45 11.74 -18.20 4.65
CA THR A 45 12.65 -18.04 5.78
C THR A 45 12.32 -16.78 6.61
N LEU A 46 12.86 -16.67 7.82
CA LEU A 46 12.71 -15.48 8.65
C LEU A 46 13.26 -14.22 7.95
N GLU A 47 14.41 -14.34 7.31
CA GLU A 47 15.07 -13.26 6.58
C GLU A 47 14.19 -12.76 5.43
N GLU A 48 13.57 -13.64 4.66
CA GLU A 48 12.63 -13.29 3.61
C GLU A 48 11.38 -12.63 4.17
N LYS A 49 10.80 -13.17 5.24
CA LYS A 49 9.63 -12.58 5.91
C LYS A 49 9.91 -11.17 6.38
N VAL A 50 11.02 -10.96 7.10
CA VAL A 50 11.39 -9.63 7.60
C VAL A 50 11.69 -8.69 6.43
N GLY A 51 12.40 -9.14 5.40
CA GLY A 51 12.64 -8.33 4.20
C GLY A 51 11.35 -7.82 3.56
N GLN A 52 10.32 -8.67 3.46
CA GLN A 52 9.01 -8.25 2.92
C GLN A 52 8.34 -7.12 3.72
N MET A 53 8.68 -6.93 4.98
CA MET A 53 8.15 -5.86 5.83
C MET A 53 8.80 -4.49 5.55
N PHE A 54 9.65 -4.36 4.52
CA PHE A 54 10.36 -3.10 4.23
C PHE A 54 10.03 -2.58 2.84
N LEU A 55 9.55 -1.32 2.79
CA LEU A 55 9.41 -0.49 1.59
C LEU A 55 10.56 0.51 1.61
N VAL A 56 11.61 0.23 0.83
CA VAL A 56 12.86 0.99 0.94
C VAL A 56 12.94 2.07 -0.12
N ARG A 57 13.66 3.13 0.18
CA ARG A 57 13.91 4.20 -0.77
C ARG A 57 14.79 3.69 -1.91
N TYR A 58 14.32 3.87 -3.14
CA TYR A 58 15.11 3.56 -4.34
C TYR A 58 16.39 4.42 -4.39
N THR A 59 17.51 3.82 -4.76
CA THR A 59 18.80 4.48 -4.82
C THR A 59 19.27 4.73 -6.26
N ASP A 60 19.80 3.71 -6.89
CA ASP A 60 20.20 3.63 -8.29
C ASP A 60 19.97 2.21 -8.81
N ASP A 61 20.03 2.04 -10.13
CA ASP A 61 19.65 0.79 -10.80
C ASP A 61 20.54 -0.39 -10.38
N GLU A 62 21.85 -0.20 -10.20
CA GLU A 62 22.79 -1.28 -9.88
C GLU A 62 22.63 -1.73 -8.43
N LYS A 63 22.60 -0.78 -7.48
CA LYS A 63 22.44 -1.07 -6.06
C LYS A 63 21.05 -1.66 -5.78
N ALA A 64 20.01 -1.12 -6.42
CA ALA A 64 18.65 -1.62 -6.22
C ALA A 64 18.52 -3.11 -6.58
N VAL A 65 19.10 -3.54 -7.70
CA VAL A 65 19.07 -4.95 -8.11
C VAL A 65 19.90 -5.83 -7.18
N SER A 66 21.10 -5.37 -6.75
CA SER A 66 21.98 -6.17 -5.87
C SER A 66 21.38 -6.36 -4.47
N ASP A 67 20.76 -5.33 -3.93
CA ASP A 67 20.25 -5.34 -2.55
C ASP A 67 18.96 -6.19 -2.41
N ILE A 68 18.20 -6.38 -3.50
CA ILE A 68 17.04 -7.29 -3.50
C ILE A 68 17.45 -8.71 -3.11
N ASP A 69 18.55 -9.20 -3.65
CA ASP A 69 19.05 -10.56 -3.34
C ASP A 69 19.55 -10.69 -1.89
N GLU A 70 20.12 -9.62 -1.34
CA GLU A 70 20.66 -9.62 0.03
C GLU A 70 19.54 -9.43 1.08
N TYR A 71 18.62 -8.48 0.87
CA TYR A 71 17.66 -8.05 1.90
C TYR A 71 16.23 -8.52 1.66
N LYS A 72 15.88 -9.04 0.47
CA LYS A 72 14.56 -9.60 0.14
C LYS A 72 13.40 -8.62 0.37
N PHE A 73 13.56 -7.36 -0.01
CA PHE A 73 12.60 -6.28 0.23
C PHE A 73 11.15 -6.58 -0.17
N GLY A 74 10.20 -5.99 0.55
CA GLY A 74 8.79 -5.92 0.18
C GLY A 74 8.51 -5.00 -1.01
N GLY A 75 9.33 -3.96 -1.18
CA GLY A 75 9.18 -3.03 -2.30
C GLY A 75 10.14 -1.85 -2.27
N TYR A 76 10.03 -1.01 -3.31
CA TYR A 76 10.73 0.25 -3.46
C TYR A 76 9.78 1.44 -3.49
N LEU A 77 10.20 2.54 -2.85
CA LEU A 77 9.57 3.86 -2.95
C LEU A 77 10.44 4.78 -3.83
N LEU A 78 9.86 5.24 -4.94
CA LEU A 78 10.52 6.11 -5.90
C LEU A 78 10.21 7.58 -5.61
N PHE A 79 11.21 8.44 -5.79
CA PHE A 79 11.13 9.88 -5.60
C PHE A 79 11.38 10.63 -6.92
N ALA A 80 11.13 11.93 -6.93
CA ALA A 80 11.30 12.75 -8.14
C ALA A 80 12.68 12.61 -8.80
N LYS A 81 13.76 12.42 -8.01
CA LYS A 81 15.12 12.22 -8.53
C LYS A 81 15.24 10.98 -9.43
N ASP A 82 14.41 9.97 -9.20
CA ASP A 82 14.47 8.68 -9.90
C ASP A 82 13.79 8.74 -11.27
N PHE A 83 13.10 9.83 -11.57
CA PHE A 83 12.46 10.15 -12.85
C PHE A 83 13.19 11.26 -13.61
N GLN A 84 14.02 12.05 -12.90
CA GLN A 84 14.75 13.16 -13.51
C GLN A 84 15.71 12.63 -14.57
N ASP A 85 15.69 13.26 -15.75
CA ASP A 85 16.55 12.94 -16.90
C ASP A 85 16.39 11.50 -17.45
N LYS A 86 15.35 10.75 -17.01
CA LYS A 86 14.99 9.42 -17.53
C LYS A 86 13.85 9.51 -18.55
N THR A 87 13.89 8.64 -19.54
CA THR A 87 12.75 8.40 -20.45
C THR A 87 11.76 7.41 -19.81
N LYS A 88 10.57 7.25 -20.41
CA LYS A 88 9.62 6.20 -19.99
C LYS A 88 10.24 4.82 -20.06
N ASP A 89 10.96 4.52 -21.14
CA ASP A 89 11.61 3.22 -21.32
C ASP A 89 12.70 2.95 -20.29
N ASP A 90 13.45 3.99 -19.86
CA ASP A 90 14.44 3.85 -18.79
C ASP A 90 13.78 3.47 -17.46
N VAL A 91 12.68 4.14 -17.10
CA VAL A 91 11.94 3.82 -15.86
C VAL A 91 11.34 2.41 -15.91
N ILE A 92 10.69 2.06 -17.02
CA ILE A 92 10.12 0.72 -17.23
C ILE A 92 11.21 -0.34 -17.08
N LYS A 93 12.39 -0.10 -17.68
CA LYS A 93 13.53 -1.02 -17.57
C LYS A 93 14.01 -1.16 -16.13
N SER A 94 14.24 -0.04 -15.42
CA SER A 94 14.69 -0.07 -14.01
C SER A 94 13.70 -0.86 -13.12
N VAL A 95 12.40 -0.61 -13.28
CA VAL A 95 11.36 -1.34 -12.53
C VAL A 95 11.33 -2.83 -12.91
N SER A 96 11.42 -3.15 -14.21
CA SER A 96 11.43 -4.53 -14.69
C SER A 96 12.65 -5.32 -14.21
N ASP A 97 13.82 -4.68 -14.18
CA ASP A 97 15.05 -5.29 -13.67
C ASP A 97 14.90 -5.64 -12.17
N CYS A 98 14.37 -4.72 -11.36
CA CYS A 98 14.06 -4.97 -9.95
C CYS A 98 13.05 -6.10 -9.76
N GLN A 99 11.93 -6.08 -10.51
CA GLN A 99 10.93 -7.16 -10.44
C GLN A 99 11.51 -8.52 -10.83
N SER A 100 12.40 -8.55 -11.82
CA SER A 100 13.04 -9.79 -12.30
C SER A 100 14.08 -10.34 -11.32
N ALA A 101 14.66 -9.49 -10.48
CA ALA A 101 15.62 -9.88 -9.45
C ALA A 101 14.94 -10.39 -8.17
N SER A 102 13.65 -10.12 -7.99
CA SER A 102 12.92 -10.49 -6.78
C SER A 102 12.14 -11.79 -6.95
N GLU A 103 12.26 -12.71 -5.98
CA GLU A 103 11.49 -13.95 -5.94
C GLU A 103 10.01 -13.66 -5.59
N VAL A 104 9.76 -12.73 -4.67
CA VAL A 104 8.42 -12.24 -4.32
C VAL A 104 8.23 -10.87 -4.98
N PRO A 105 7.31 -10.71 -5.94
CA PRO A 105 7.12 -9.45 -6.65
C PRO A 105 6.98 -8.24 -5.73
N LEU A 106 7.59 -7.12 -6.13
CA LEU A 106 7.77 -5.93 -5.31
C LEU A 106 6.56 -4.98 -5.38
N PHE A 107 6.25 -4.33 -4.27
CA PHE A 107 5.58 -3.04 -4.32
C PHE A 107 6.53 -2.02 -4.97
N ILE A 108 6.05 -1.30 -5.96
CA ILE A 108 6.73 -0.14 -6.54
C ILE A 108 5.85 1.07 -6.26
N GLY A 109 6.25 1.84 -5.27
CA GLY A 109 5.47 2.96 -4.73
C GLY A 109 5.96 4.32 -5.18
N VAL A 110 5.07 5.29 -5.16
CA VAL A 110 5.36 6.71 -5.42
C VAL A 110 4.35 7.61 -4.69
N ASP A 111 4.74 8.87 -4.41
CA ASP A 111 3.83 9.93 -3.95
C ASP A 111 3.39 10.79 -5.14
N GLU A 112 2.37 10.37 -5.86
CA GLU A 112 1.78 11.17 -6.92
C GLU A 112 0.41 11.69 -6.46
N GLU A 113 0.45 12.65 -5.50
CA GLU A 113 -0.75 13.24 -4.88
C GLU A 113 -1.45 14.22 -5.84
N GLY A 114 -0.66 14.97 -6.56
CA GLY A 114 -1.04 16.18 -7.28
C GLY A 114 -0.60 17.46 -6.56
N GLY A 115 -0.75 18.60 -7.21
CA GLY A 115 -0.34 19.89 -6.65
C GLY A 115 1.15 19.98 -6.40
N ILE A 116 1.54 20.25 -5.15
CA ILE A 116 2.95 20.40 -4.77
C ILE A 116 3.69 19.06 -4.60
N VAL A 117 2.97 17.93 -4.54
CA VAL A 117 3.55 16.59 -4.38
C VAL A 117 3.31 15.77 -5.63
N ASN A 118 4.14 15.99 -6.62
CA ASN A 118 4.24 15.24 -7.86
C ASN A 118 5.66 14.69 -8.02
N ARG A 119 5.81 13.39 -8.26
CA ARG A 119 7.10 12.75 -8.47
C ARG A 119 7.34 12.44 -9.93
N VAL A 120 6.30 12.02 -10.64
CA VAL A 120 6.33 11.57 -12.04
C VAL A 120 5.87 12.70 -12.97
N SER A 121 4.65 13.20 -12.77
CA SER A 121 4.01 14.16 -13.70
C SER A 121 4.66 15.54 -13.70
N LYS A 122 5.50 15.88 -12.72
CA LYS A 122 6.28 17.12 -12.73
C LYS A 122 7.28 17.20 -13.90
N PHE A 123 7.58 16.10 -14.55
CA PHE A 123 8.53 16.03 -15.66
C PHE A 123 7.81 15.89 -17.00
N PRO A 124 8.03 16.80 -17.97
CA PRO A 124 7.28 16.86 -19.23
C PRO A 124 7.36 15.59 -20.10
N GLN A 125 8.40 14.78 -19.94
CA GLN A 125 8.56 13.52 -20.69
C GLN A 125 7.56 12.44 -20.25
N PHE A 126 6.95 12.57 -19.06
CA PHE A 126 5.91 11.65 -18.58
C PHE A 126 4.51 12.21 -18.79
N ARG A 127 4.30 13.51 -18.53
CA ARG A 127 3.03 14.23 -18.71
C ARG A 127 3.30 15.69 -19.05
N ASN A 128 2.54 16.27 -19.96
CA ASN A 128 2.77 17.66 -20.40
C ASN A 128 2.65 18.69 -19.27
N GLU A 129 1.66 18.51 -18.38
CA GLU A 129 1.41 19.36 -17.22
C GLU A 129 1.34 18.48 -15.96
N PRO A 130 1.85 18.91 -14.79
CA PRO A 130 1.69 18.18 -13.54
C PRO A 130 0.23 17.98 -13.18
N PHE A 131 -0.09 16.94 -12.42
CA PHE A 131 -1.42 16.76 -11.85
C PHE A 131 -1.73 17.88 -10.86
N LYS A 132 -2.95 18.38 -10.91
CA LYS A 132 -3.47 19.40 -9.99
C LYS A 132 -3.69 18.84 -8.59
N SER A 133 -3.70 19.72 -7.60
CA SER A 133 -4.07 19.35 -6.23
C SER A 133 -5.55 18.93 -6.14
N PRO A 134 -5.90 18.08 -5.15
CA PRO A 134 -7.30 17.71 -4.91
C PRO A 134 -8.23 18.92 -4.77
N ARG A 135 -7.76 19.98 -4.12
CA ARG A 135 -8.50 21.22 -3.93
C ARG A 135 -8.77 21.98 -5.24
N GLU A 136 -7.77 22.06 -6.13
CA GLU A 136 -7.96 22.68 -7.45
C GLU A 136 -8.98 21.89 -8.27
N LEU A 137 -8.85 20.57 -8.32
CA LEU A 137 -9.79 19.70 -9.03
C LEU A 137 -11.21 19.81 -8.46
N TYR A 138 -11.35 19.82 -7.15
CA TYR A 138 -12.66 20.00 -6.50
C TYR A 138 -13.31 21.33 -6.88
N ASN A 139 -12.56 22.42 -6.84
CA ASN A 139 -13.07 23.75 -7.20
C ASN A 139 -13.43 23.88 -8.69
N GLU A 140 -12.74 23.14 -9.57
CA GLU A 140 -12.98 23.20 -11.02
C GLU A 140 -14.11 22.27 -11.49
N GLY A 141 -14.28 21.10 -10.87
CA GLY A 141 -15.22 20.10 -11.37
C GLY A 141 -15.69 19.06 -10.34
N GLY A 142 -15.44 19.30 -9.05
CA GLY A 142 -15.90 18.43 -7.97
C GLY A 142 -15.33 17.03 -8.01
N TYR A 143 -16.04 16.09 -7.43
CA TYR A 143 -15.60 14.68 -7.32
C TYR A 143 -15.52 13.97 -8.68
N GLU A 144 -16.30 14.38 -9.68
CA GLU A 144 -16.21 13.79 -11.02
C GLU A 144 -14.85 14.06 -11.67
N LEU A 145 -14.35 15.31 -11.54
CA LEU A 145 -13.04 15.67 -12.06
C LEU A 145 -11.91 14.98 -11.28
N ILE A 146 -12.04 14.87 -9.95
CA ILE A 146 -11.11 14.12 -9.08
C ILE A 146 -11.04 12.64 -9.53
N SER A 147 -12.19 12.02 -9.76
CA SER A 147 -12.24 10.61 -10.22
C SER A 147 -11.58 10.43 -11.58
N SER A 148 -11.82 11.34 -12.53
CA SER A 148 -11.20 11.31 -13.86
C SER A 148 -9.68 11.52 -13.79
N ASP A 149 -9.21 12.46 -12.96
CA ASP A 149 -7.79 12.73 -12.73
C ASP A 149 -7.09 11.53 -12.06
N THR A 150 -7.76 10.90 -11.09
CA THR A 150 -7.27 9.68 -10.43
C THR A 150 -7.14 8.52 -11.41
N GLN A 151 -8.10 8.37 -12.35
CA GLN A 151 -8.02 7.38 -13.41
C GLN A 151 -6.78 7.61 -14.29
N GLU A 152 -6.54 8.85 -14.72
CA GLU A 152 -5.36 9.20 -15.52
C GLU A 152 -4.05 8.95 -14.76
N LYS A 153 -4.00 9.27 -13.44
CA LYS A 153 -2.86 8.92 -12.58
C LYS A 153 -2.58 7.43 -12.55
N CYS A 154 -3.60 6.62 -12.33
CA CYS A 154 -3.45 5.16 -12.32
C CYS A 154 -2.91 4.64 -13.67
N GLU A 155 -3.43 5.14 -14.79
CA GLU A 155 -2.98 4.76 -16.12
C GLU A 155 -1.51 5.13 -16.35
N LEU A 156 -1.12 6.36 -16.00
CA LEU A 156 0.28 6.82 -16.10
C LEU A 156 1.21 5.95 -15.26
N LEU A 157 0.92 5.78 -13.97
CA LEU A 157 1.77 5.05 -13.04
C LEU A 157 1.92 3.58 -13.46
N LYS A 158 0.82 2.91 -13.80
CA LYS A 158 0.86 1.52 -14.29
C LYS A 158 1.65 1.36 -15.59
N SER A 159 1.60 2.36 -16.49
CA SER A 159 2.39 2.35 -17.72
C SER A 159 3.91 2.34 -17.48
N LEU A 160 4.34 2.72 -16.28
CA LEU A 160 5.73 2.72 -15.82
C LEU A 160 6.09 1.52 -14.93
N GLY A 161 5.12 0.61 -14.67
CA GLY A 161 5.29 -0.52 -13.77
C GLY A 161 5.11 -0.18 -12.27
N ILE A 162 4.67 1.04 -11.94
CA ILE A 162 4.34 1.47 -10.59
C ILE A 162 2.98 0.89 -10.21
N ASN A 163 2.88 0.26 -9.03
CA ASN A 163 1.70 -0.48 -8.59
C ASN A 163 1.10 0.01 -7.27
N VAL A 164 1.75 0.96 -6.59
CA VAL A 164 1.24 1.63 -5.38
C VAL A 164 1.39 3.14 -5.53
N ASN A 165 0.33 3.89 -5.26
CA ASN A 165 0.41 5.33 -5.05
C ASN A 165 0.11 5.65 -3.58
N LEU A 166 1.05 6.27 -2.87
CA LEU A 166 0.85 6.70 -1.48
C LEU A 166 -0.09 7.90 -1.43
N ALA A 167 -1.34 7.66 -1.72
CA ALA A 167 -2.49 8.56 -1.78
C ALA A 167 -3.78 7.77 -1.50
N PRO A 168 -4.88 8.46 -1.12
CA PRO A 168 -5.09 9.90 -0.96
C PRO A 168 -4.62 10.47 0.37
N VAL A 169 -4.46 11.81 0.42
CA VAL A 169 -4.29 12.57 1.66
C VAL A 169 -5.64 12.72 2.34
N CYS A 170 -5.76 12.18 3.55
CA CYS A 170 -6.99 12.15 4.35
C CYS A 170 -7.06 13.31 5.37
N ASP A 171 -5.94 14.05 5.53
CA ASP A 171 -5.88 15.16 6.50
C ASP A 171 -6.96 16.18 6.21
N VAL A 172 -7.66 16.61 7.28
CA VAL A 172 -8.70 17.64 7.24
C VAL A 172 -8.08 18.96 7.65
N SER A 173 -8.05 19.92 6.74
CA SER A 173 -7.65 21.29 7.03
C SER A 173 -8.39 22.28 6.14
N GLU A 174 -9.04 23.27 6.76
CA GLU A 174 -9.65 24.42 6.09
C GLU A 174 -8.82 25.69 6.28
N ASN A 175 -7.71 25.60 7.02
CA ASN A 175 -6.84 26.70 7.36
C ASN A 175 -5.71 26.86 6.32
N PRO A 176 -5.73 27.95 5.49
CA PRO A 176 -4.71 28.19 4.48
C PRO A 176 -3.29 28.38 5.02
N ASP A 177 -3.15 28.68 6.32
CA ASP A 177 -1.85 28.86 6.98
C ASP A 177 -1.28 27.54 7.52
N SER A 178 -2.04 26.43 7.49
CA SER A 178 -1.56 25.11 7.88
C SER A 178 -0.59 24.54 6.84
N PHE A 179 0.51 23.93 7.29
CA PHE A 179 1.52 23.34 6.39
C PHE A 179 0.95 22.25 5.48
N ILE A 180 -0.09 21.53 5.95
CA ILE A 180 -0.69 20.43 5.19
C ILE A 180 -1.75 20.90 4.17
N TYR A 181 -2.28 22.12 4.33
CA TYR A 181 -3.42 22.62 3.58
C TYR A 181 -3.31 22.49 2.06
N GLU A 182 -2.14 22.76 1.49
CA GLU A 182 -1.94 22.69 0.04
C GLU A 182 -2.01 21.25 -0.52
N ARG A 183 -1.92 20.24 0.36
CA ARG A 183 -2.04 18.83 0.01
C ARG A 183 -3.43 18.27 0.27
N THR A 184 -4.27 18.97 1.02
CA THR A 184 -5.63 18.53 1.41
C THR A 184 -6.69 18.93 0.38
N LEU A 185 -7.91 18.42 0.57
CA LEU A 185 -9.07 18.86 -0.20
C LEU A 185 -9.43 20.34 0.12
N GLY A 186 -9.05 20.84 1.31
CA GLY A 186 -9.38 22.20 1.76
C GLY A 186 -10.85 22.37 2.12
N GLN A 187 -11.51 21.30 2.56
CA GLN A 187 -12.91 21.23 2.95
C GLN A 187 -13.03 20.53 4.31
N ASP A 188 -14.25 20.47 4.84
CA ASP A 188 -14.57 19.76 6.08
C ASP A 188 -14.36 18.23 5.98
N ALA A 189 -14.55 17.57 7.12
CA ALA A 189 -14.33 16.12 7.22
C ALA A 189 -15.31 15.29 6.38
N ASP A 190 -16.54 15.75 6.20
CA ASP A 190 -17.56 15.01 5.45
C ASP A 190 -17.26 15.08 3.94
N ALA A 191 -16.92 16.27 3.41
CA ALA A 191 -16.48 16.42 2.03
C ALA A 191 -15.14 15.68 1.76
N THR A 192 -14.19 15.73 2.72
CA THR A 192 -12.93 14.99 2.62
C THR A 192 -13.18 13.47 2.61
N SER A 193 -14.16 12.97 3.35
CA SER A 193 -14.55 11.56 3.35
C SER A 193 -15.07 11.10 1.98
N GLU A 194 -15.89 11.91 1.31
CA GLU A 194 -16.39 11.62 -0.04
C GLU A 194 -15.24 11.63 -1.07
N TYR A 195 -14.34 12.60 -0.97
CA TYR A 195 -13.12 12.66 -1.79
C TYR A 195 -12.28 11.38 -1.63
N VAL A 196 -11.95 11.00 -0.40
CA VAL A 196 -11.13 9.83 -0.09
C VAL A 196 -11.77 8.55 -0.64
N SER A 197 -13.07 8.35 -0.40
CA SER A 197 -13.80 7.19 -0.93
C SER A 197 -13.74 7.13 -2.45
N SER A 198 -13.99 8.26 -3.13
CA SER A 198 -13.98 8.33 -4.59
C SER A 198 -12.61 7.98 -5.17
N VAL A 199 -11.52 8.48 -4.57
CA VAL A 199 -10.15 8.17 -5.01
C VAL A 199 -9.83 6.68 -4.79
N VAL A 200 -10.12 6.13 -3.61
CA VAL A 200 -9.85 4.71 -3.29
C VAL A 200 -10.62 3.79 -4.22
N GLU A 201 -11.89 4.06 -4.52
CA GLU A 201 -12.67 3.27 -5.46
C GLU A 201 -12.08 3.24 -6.86
N VAL A 202 -11.60 4.39 -7.38
CA VAL A 202 -10.95 4.46 -8.70
C VAL A 202 -9.63 3.69 -8.68
N MET A 203 -8.80 3.87 -7.66
CA MET A 203 -7.53 3.15 -7.52
C MET A 203 -7.75 1.63 -7.46
N SER A 204 -8.70 1.17 -6.65
CA SER A 204 -9.07 -0.25 -6.54
C SER A 204 -9.53 -0.84 -7.88
N LYS A 205 -10.40 -0.14 -8.63
CA LYS A 205 -10.85 -0.58 -9.97
C LYS A 205 -9.71 -0.71 -10.99
N ASN A 206 -8.61 0.02 -10.75
CA ASN A 206 -7.41 -0.03 -11.58
C ASN A 206 -6.32 -0.97 -11.05
N ASN A 207 -6.55 -1.74 -9.99
CA ASN A 207 -5.53 -2.52 -9.30
C ASN A 207 -4.29 -1.66 -8.98
N MET A 208 -4.51 -0.46 -8.46
CA MET A 208 -3.50 0.45 -7.95
C MET A 208 -3.59 0.47 -6.44
N GLY A 209 -2.54 0.06 -5.75
CA GLY A 209 -2.49 0.08 -4.29
C GLY A 209 -2.62 1.50 -3.75
N SER A 210 -3.47 1.67 -2.74
CA SER A 210 -3.77 2.95 -2.10
C SER A 210 -3.23 3.01 -0.68
N ALA A 211 -2.81 4.21 -0.23
CA ALA A 211 -2.40 4.44 1.16
C ALA A 211 -3.05 5.72 1.69
N LEU A 212 -3.95 5.56 2.66
CA LEU A 212 -4.58 6.67 3.38
C LEU A 212 -3.56 7.35 4.28
N LYS A 213 -3.38 8.66 4.20
CA LYS A 213 -2.37 9.39 4.98
C LYS A 213 -2.80 10.78 5.39
N HIS A 214 -2.31 11.27 6.54
CA HIS A 214 -1.33 10.70 7.45
C HIS A 214 -2.01 10.41 8.80
N PHE A 215 -2.28 9.16 9.12
CA PHE A 215 -2.98 8.80 10.36
C PHE A 215 -2.16 9.20 11.59
N PRO A 216 -2.76 9.75 12.66
CA PRO A 216 -4.21 9.92 12.89
C PRO A 216 -4.80 11.24 12.38
N GLY A 217 -4.06 12.04 11.63
CA GLY A 217 -4.43 13.35 11.09
C GLY A 217 -3.59 14.49 11.68
N TYR A 218 -3.00 15.30 10.81
CA TYR A 218 -2.15 16.41 11.25
C TYR A 218 -2.95 17.58 11.85
N GLY A 219 -4.18 17.80 11.38
CA GLY A 219 -4.90 19.02 11.71
C GLY A 219 -4.08 20.27 11.33
N ASP A 220 -4.06 21.26 12.22
CA ASP A 220 -3.29 22.49 12.03
C ASP A 220 -1.91 22.45 12.73
N ASN A 221 -1.38 21.26 13.07
CA ASN A 221 -0.07 21.12 13.71
C ASN A 221 1.10 21.30 12.72
N GLY A 222 2.34 21.24 13.24
CA GLY A 222 3.55 21.44 12.47
C GLY A 222 3.99 20.23 11.63
N ASP A 223 5.07 20.41 10.88
CA ASP A 223 5.64 19.45 9.95
C ASP A 223 6.66 18.53 10.64
N THR A 224 6.38 17.23 10.71
CA THR A 224 7.25 16.18 11.29
C THR A 224 8.53 15.92 10.51
N HIS A 225 8.66 16.42 9.27
CA HIS A 225 9.91 16.36 8.54
C HIS A 225 11.03 17.17 9.21
N THR A 226 10.68 18.19 9.99
CA THR A 226 11.64 19.17 10.55
C THR A 226 11.85 19.03 12.05
N ASP A 227 10.87 18.50 12.79
CA ASP A 227 10.95 18.37 14.26
C ASP A 227 9.98 17.34 14.84
N ILE A 228 10.12 17.05 16.13
CA ILE A 228 9.12 16.32 16.91
C ILE A 228 7.93 17.25 17.14
N ILE A 229 6.76 16.85 16.63
CA ILE A 229 5.51 17.62 16.75
C ILE A 229 4.61 16.93 17.77
N THR A 230 4.11 17.68 18.73
CA THR A 230 3.16 17.20 19.74
C THR A 230 1.78 17.80 19.48
N ASP A 231 0.79 16.93 19.32
CA ASP A 231 -0.61 17.27 19.18
C ASP A 231 -1.34 17.04 20.50
N ASN A 232 -1.91 18.11 21.03
CA ASN A 232 -2.62 18.11 22.32
C ASN A 232 -4.16 18.16 22.15
N ARG A 233 -4.67 17.98 20.92
CA ARG A 233 -6.11 17.91 20.70
C ARG A 233 -6.74 16.75 21.47
N PRO A 234 -7.95 16.93 22.03
CA PRO A 234 -8.67 15.84 22.69
C PRO A 234 -9.11 14.78 21.69
N ILE A 235 -9.21 13.52 22.12
CA ILE A 235 -9.60 12.39 21.27
C ILE A 235 -10.93 12.60 20.51
N GLU A 236 -11.84 13.36 21.10
CA GLU A 236 -13.15 13.66 20.50
C GLU A 236 -13.04 14.53 19.24
N GLU A 237 -12.02 15.36 19.10
CA GLU A 237 -11.77 16.11 17.87
C GLU A 237 -11.36 15.15 16.75
N PHE A 238 -10.47 14.22 17.00
CA PHE A 238 -10.09 13.18 16.03
C PHE A 238 -11.29 12.34 15.60
N LYS A 239 -12.10 11.88 16.55
CA LYS A 239 -13.30 11.06 16.26
C LYS A 239 -14.36 11.81 15.46
N ASN A 240 -14.51 13.11 15.69
CA ASN A 240 -15.51 13.93 15.02
C ASN A 240 -15.04 14.50 13.68
N SER A 241 -13.74 14.52 13.42
CA SER A 241 -13.14 15.09 12.22
C SER A 241 -12.18 14.11 11.53
N ASP A 242 -10.94 13.99 12.02
CA ASP A 242 -9.82 13.34 11.33
C ASP A 242 -10.07 11.87 11.00
N PHE A 243 -10.74 11.11 11.89
CA PHE A 243 -11.01 9.68 11.66
C PHE A 243 -12.07 9.41 10.57
N LYS A 244 -12.94 10.36 10.25
CA LYS A 244 -14.00 10.17 9.28
C LYS A 244 -13.47 9.85 7.87
N PRO A 245 -12.51 10.61 7.29
CA PRO A 245 -11.94 10.27 5.99
C PRO A 245 -11.21 8.93 5.98
N PHE A 246 -10.52 8.56 7.08
CA PHE A 246 -9.90 7.23 7.17
C PHE A 246 -10.95 6.12 7.19
N ALA A 247 -11.99 6.25 8.02
CA ALA A 247 -13.09 5.27 8.06
C ALA A 247 -13.78 5.13 6.69
N ALA A 248 -13.98 6.24 5.98
CA ALA A 248 -14.56 6.24 4.64
C ALA A 248 -13.65 5.53 3.62
N GLY A 249 -12.35 5.81 3.63
CA GLY A 249 -11.37 5.15 2.77
C GLY A 249 -11.22 3.66 3.08
N ILE A 250 -11.21 3.26 4.35
CA ILE A 250 -11.21 1.86 4.78
C ILE A 250 -12.46 1.14 4.25
N SER A 251 -13.62 1.75 4.41
CA SER A 251 -14.90 1.20 3.89
C SER A 251 -14.93 1.09 2.37
N ALA A 252 -14.23 1.98 1.65
CA ALA A 252 -14.05 1.93 0.19
C ALA A 252 -13.03 0.88 -0.27
N GLY A 253 -12.32 0.23 0.66
CA GLY A 253 -11.39 -0.88 0.39
C GLY A 253 -9.93 -0.47 0.23
N ALA A 254 -9.49 0.60 0.91
CA ALA A 254 -8.09 1.02 0.94
C ALA A 254 -7.15 -0.13 1.35
N ASP A 255 -5.98 -0.18 0.73
CA ASP A 255 -5.01 -1.26 0.92
C ASP A 255 -4.08 -1.00 2.10
N MET A 256 -3.72 0.26 2.31
CA MET A 256 -2.76 0.69 3.33
C MET A 256 -3.24 1.92 4.09
N VAL A 257 -2.77 2.07 5.34
CA VAL A 257 -2.84 3.31 6.13
C VAL A 257 -1.43 3.69 6.56
N LEU A 258 -1.00 4.89 6.19
CA LEU A 258 0.30 5.43 6.56
C LEU A 258 0.17 6.25 7.84
N VAL A 259 0.97 5.86 8.85
CA VAL A 259 0.96 6.47 10.19
C VAL A 259 2.10 7.48 10.30
N SER A 260 1.77 8.71 10.68
CA SER A 260 2.69 9.85 10.85
C SER A 260 3.56 9.72 12.10
N HIS A 261 4.49 10.67 12.27
CA HIS A 261 5.45 10.70 13.38
C HIS A 261 5.13 11.75 14.45
N ASN A 262 3.94 12.34 14.46
CA ASN A 262 3.53 13.24 15.52
C ASN A 262 3.20 12.46 16.81
N ILE A 263 3.47 13.07 17.97
CA ILE A 263 3.03 12.57 19.27
C ILE A 263 1.64 13.11 19.53
N VAL A 264 0.65 12.24 19.67
CA VAL A 264 -0.75 12.61 19.94
C VAL A 264 -1.09 12.27 21.37
N THR A 265 -1.01 13.27 22.26
CA THR A 265 -1.10 13.05 23.72
C THR A 265 -2.42 12.44 24.19
N ALA A 266 -3.48 12.61 23.42
CA ALA A 266 -4.77 12.00 23.71
C ALA A 266 -4.85 10.49 23.38
N MET A 267 -3.86 9.94 22.68
CA MET A 267 -3.77 8.53 22.29
C MET A 267 -2.57 7.87 22.97
N ASP A 268 -1.39 8.51 22.89
CA ASP A 268 -0.14 8.07 23.51
C ASP A 268 0.77 9.29 23.69
N ASP A 269 1.18 9.57 24.90
CA ASP A 269 2.06 10.71 25.22
C ASP A 269 3.55 10.33 25.25
N ALA A 270 3.85 9.03 25.13
CA ALA A 270 5.20 8.49 25.20
C ALA A 270 5.83 8.28 23.82
N TYR A 271 5.06 7.85 22.83
CA TYR A 271 5.57 7.46 21.52
C TYR A 271 5.01 8.32 20.38
N PRO A 272 5.82 8.60 19.33
CA PRO A 272 5.28 9.02 18.03
C PRO A 272 4.22 8.04 17.53
N ALA A 273 3.20 8.52 16.83
CA ALA A 273 2.06 7.71 16.40
C ALA A 273 2.50 6.44 15.65
N SER A 274 3.48 6.51 14.76
CA SER A 274 4.04 5.36 14.04
C SER A 274 4.75 4.33 14.91
N LEU A 275 5.14 4.69 16.15
CA LEU A 275 5.81 3.81 17.12
C LEU A 275 4.91 3.44 18.31
N SER A 276 3.64 3.88 18.28
CA SER A 276 2.68 3.72 19.39
C SER A 276 1.76 2.50 19.19
N PRO A 277 1.81 1.49 20.08
CA PRO A 277 0.83 0.40 20.05
C PRO A 277 -0.62 0.87 20.21
N ASP A 278 -0.85 1.92 21.00
CA ASP A 278 -2.20 2.43 21.28
C ASP A 278 -2.82 3.08 20.01
N VAL A 279 -2.02 3.79 19.21
CA VAL A 279 -2.47 4.35 17.93
C VAL A 279 -2.82 3.23 16.93
N HIS A 280 -2.00 2.19 16.86
CA HIS A 280 -2.26 1.02 15.99
C HIS A 280 -3.50 0.25 16.42
N LYS A 281 -3.74 0.18 17.72
CA LYS A 281 -4.96 -0.44 18.27
C LYS A 281 -6.22 0.31 17.84
N ILE A 282 -6.19 1.65 17.77
CA ILE A 282 -7.32 2.44 17.27
C ILE A 282 -7.61 2.05 15.80
N LEU A 283 -6.59 1.95 14.95
CA LEU A 283 -6.77 1.50 13.56
C LEU A 283 -7.38 0.11 13.47
N ARG A 284 -6.86 -0.86 14.24
CA ARG A 284 -7.31 -2.24 14.18
C ARG A 284 -8.68 -2.46 14.80
N GLU A 285 -8.93 -1.89 16.01
CA GLU A 285 -10.11 -2.21 16.80
C GLU A 285 -11.25 -1.18 16.69
N GLU A 286 -10.94 0.13 16.54
CA GLU A 286 -12.00 1.15 16.44
C GLU A 286 -12.38 1.43 14.98
N LEU A 287 -11.41 1.41 14.04
CA LEU A 287 -11.66 1.63 12.62
C LEU A 287 -11.76 0.33 11.81
N ASP A 288 -11.62 -0.84 12.44
CA ASP A 288 -11.75 -2.18 11.85
C ASP A 288 -10.89 -2.38 10.58
N PHE A 289 -9.65 -1.87 10.62
CA PHE A 289 -8.72 -1.93 9.49
C PHE A 289 -7.88 -3.22 9.52
N ASP A 290 -8.08 -4.11 8.54
CA ASP A 290 -7.29 -5.36 8.37
C ASP A 290 -6.25 -5.29 7.23
N GLY A 291 -6.08 -4.13 6.59
CA GLY A 291 -5.04 -3.88 5.59
C GLY A 291 -3.65 -3.62 6.17
N ILE A 292 -2.72 -3.20 5.34
CA ILE A 292 -1.33 -2.89 5.73
C ILE A 292 -1.25 -1.57 6.49
N ILE A 293 -0.71 -1.59 7.71
CA ILE A 293 -0.27 -0.36 8.38
C ILE A 293 1.19 -0.12 8.03
N ILE A 294 1.46 1.05 7.43
CA ILE A 294 2.81 1.45 7.02
C ILE A 294 3.27 2.67 7.81
N THR A 295 4.55 2.72 8.19
CA THR A 295 5.14 3.93 8.78
C THR A 295 5.34 5.01 7.73
N ASP A 296 5.35 6.28 8.13
CA ASP A 296 6.08 7.31 7.37
C ASP A 296 7.58 7.01 7.40
N ASP A 297 8.42 7.74 6.64
CA ASP A 297 9.85 7.44 6.52
C ASP A 297 10.56 7.54 7.89
N LEU A 298 11.09 6.42 8.38
CA LEU A 298 11.79 6.33 9.66
C LEU A 298 13.10 7.16 9.70
N SER A 299 13.56 7.71 8.58
CA SER A 299 14.69 8.65 8.53
C SER A 299 14.31 10.11 8.83
N MET A 300 13.01 10.42 8.98
CA MET A 300 12.54 11.77 9.29
C MET A 300 13.03 12.26 10.66
N GLN A 301 13.21 13.59 10.79
CA GLN A 301 13.79 14.17 12.00
C GLN A 301 12.98 13.91 13.28
N ALA A 302 11.66 13.77 13.17
CA ALA A 302 10.80 13.38 14.28
C ALA A 302 11.22 12.03 14.90
N ILE A 303 11.67 11.08 14.09
CA ILE A 303 12.17 9.78 14.56
C ILE A 303 13.63 9.85 14.95
N THR A 304 14.51 10.39 14.11
CA THR A 304 15.96 10.40 14.38
C THR A 304 16.37 11.26 15.59
N LYS A 305 15.53 12.23 15.95
CA LYS A 305 15.67 12.97 17.22
C LYS A 305 15.08 12.22 18.42
N TYR A 306 14.13 11.34 18.18
CA TYR A 306 13.46 10.57 19.24
C TYR A 306 14.26 9.34 19.62
N THR A 307 14.77 8.56 18.65
CA THR A 307 15.53 7.32 18.88
C THR A 307 16.48 7.02 17.71
N ASP A 308 17.37 6.03 17.88
CA ASP A 308 18.21 5.54 16.78
C ASP A 308 17.42 4.67 15.78
N GLY A 309 17.95 4.53 14.55
CA GLY A 309 17.26 3.85 13.46
C GLY A 309 16.96 2.36 13.73
N SER A 310 17.87 1.64 14.42
CA SER A 310 17.67 0.23 14.77
C SER A 310 16.51 0.08 15.75
N ALA A 311 16.52 0.87 16.82
CA ALA A 311 15.46 0.87 17.82
C ALA A 311 14.12 1.35 17.24
N ALA A 312 14.14 2.31 16.31
CA ALA A 312 12.94 2.77 15.61
C ALA A 312 12.26 1.63 14.83
N ALA A 313 13.02 0.86 14.04
CA ALA A 313 12.47 -0.25 13.26
C ALA A 313 11.90 -1.35 14.16
N VAL A 314 12.62 -1.75 15.20
CA VAL A 314 12.15 -2.74 16.17
C VAL A 314 10.88 -2.26 16.86
N GLN A 315 10.86 -1.00 17.33
CA GLN A 315 9.67 -0.43 17.97
C GLN A 315 8.49 -0.28 17.02
N ALA A 316 8.72 0.08 15.74
CA ALA A 316 7.68 0.16 14.74
C ALA A 316 6.99 -1.19 14.52
N VAL A 317 7.75 -2.30 14.43
CA VAL A 317 7.17 -3.65 14.35
C VAL A 317 6.41 -4.01 15.63
N LYS A 318 6.95 -3.71 16.81
CA LYS A 318 6.29 -3.95 18.10
C LYS A 318 5.01 -3.12 18.27
N ALA A 319 4.95 -1.95 17.66
CA ALA A 319 3.76 -1.10 17.65
C ALA A 319 2.63 -1.69 16.79
N GLY A 320 2.95 -2.52 15.79
CA GLY A 320 1.97 -3.16 14.93
C GLY A 320 1.98 -2.69 13.48
N ASN A 321 3.06 -2.01 13.04
CA ASN A 321 3.26 -1.75 11.62
C ASN A 321 3.56 -3.05 10.89
N ASP A 322 2.96 -3.21 9.71
CA ASP A 322 3.20 -4.34 8.81
C ASP A 322 4.31 -4.02 7.81
N LEU A 323 4.42 -2.77 7.38
CA LEU A 323 5.38 -2.31 6.38
C LEU A 323 6.12 -1.07 6.91
N LEU A 324 7.44 -1.07 6.84
CA LEU A 324 8.28 0.03 7.28
C LEU A 324 8.81 0.79 6.06
N CYS A 325 8.47 2.08 5.95
CA CYS A 325 9.11 2.97 4.99
C CYS A 325 10.46 3.41 5.55
N CYS A 326 11.56 3.14 4.86
CA CYS A 326 12.88 3.41 5.40
C CYS A 326 13.96 3.70 4.37
N THR A 327 15.04 4.34 4.84
CA THR A 327 16.26 4.59 4.09
C THR A 327 17.43 3.75 4.63
N ASP A 328 17.52 3.53 5.95
CA ASP A 328 18.64 2.87 6.61
C ASP A 328 18.42 1.36 6.79
N TYR A 329 17.87 0.69 5.76
CA TYR A 329 17.51 -0.73 5.78
C TYR A 329 18.68 -1.65 6.11
N GLU A 330 19.92 -1.31 5.73
CA GLU A 330 21.13 -2.08 6.02
C GLU A 330 21.36 -2.29 7.53
N VAL A 331 20.83 -1.41 8.35
CA VAL A 331 20.90 -1.49 9.83
C VAL A 331 19.58 -1.98 10.41
N GLN A 332 18.46 -1.56 9.83
CA GLN A 332 17.12 -1.81 10.37
C GLN A 332 16.66 -3.24 10.17
N ILE A 333 16.88 -3.84 8.98
CA ILE A 333 16.50 -5.23 8.70
C ILE A 333 17.22 -6.20 9.63
N PRO A 334 18.57 -6.17 9.77
CA PRO A 334 19.27 -7.02 10.73
C PRO A 334 18.79 -6.83 12.17
N ALA A 335 18.46 -5.59 12.59
CA ALA A 335 17.97 -5.33 13.94
C ALA A 335 16.61 -6.00 14.21
N VAL A 336 15.68 -5.96 13.25
CA VAL A 336 14.39 -6.65 13.37
C VAL A 336 14.58 -8.17 13.39
N ILE A 337 15.44 -8.72 12.52
CA ILE A 337 15.77 -10.16 12.51
C ILE A 337 16.31 -10.61 13.87
N GLU A 338 17.23 -9.85 14.45
CA GLU A 338 17.81 -10.18 15.76
C GLU A 338 16.77 -10.08 16.89
N ALA A 339 15.87 -9.07 16.82
CA ALA A 339 14.79 -8.93 17.79
C ALA A 339 13.80 -10.12 17.74
N VAL A 340 13.56 -10.70 16.56
CA VAL A 340 12.76 -11.93 16.45
C VAL A 340 13.54 -13.13 16.98
N LYS A 341 14.81 -13.29 16.61
CA LYS A 341 15.67 -14.41 17.07
C LYS A 341 15.85 -14.42 18.59
N SER A 342 15.91 -13.24 19.22
CA SER A 342 16.00 -13.11 20.67
C SER A 342 14.66 -13.26 21.40
N GLY A 343 13.52 -13.26 20.67
CA GLY A 343 12.17 -13.31 21.24
C GLY A 343 11.62 -11.97 21.73
N ASP A 344 12.29 -10.85 21.41
CA ASP A 344 11.79 -9.49 21.72
C ASP A 344 10.61 -9.10 20.78
N ILE A 345 10.58 -9.67 19.58
CA ILE A 345 9.42 -9.68 18.65
C ILE A 345 8.95 -11.13 18.49
N ALA A 346 7.67 -11.38 18.69
CA ALA A 346 7.11 -12.71 18.41
C ALA A 346 7.13 -13.00 16.90
N GLU A 347 7.52 -14.20 16.49
CA GLU A 347 7.51 -14.61 15.09
C GLU A 347 6.11 -14.50 14.46
N GLU A 348 5.06 -14.74 15.26
CA GLU A 348 3.66 -14.60 14.83
C GLU A 348 3.31 -13.15 14.43
N THR A 349 3.94 -12.15 15.05
CA THR A 349 3.79 -10.74 14.62
C THR A 349 4.29 -10.56 13.20
N VAL A 350 5.47 -11.10 12.89
CA VAL A 350 6.04 -11.05 11.55
C VAL A 350 5.17 -11.84 10.55
N ASN A 351 4.74 -13.05 10.91
CA ASN A 351 3.86 -13.86 10.07
C ASN A 351 2.56 -13.14 9.73
N SER A 352 1.92 -12.50 10.71
CA SER A 352 0.68 -11.75 10.52
C SER A 352 0.88 -10.54 9.60
N SER A 353 1.97 -9.81 9.74
CA SER A 353 2.31 -8.66 8.89
C SER A 353 2.60 -9.09 7.45
N VAL A 354 3.42 -10.12 7.28
CA VAL A 354 3.75 -10.66 5.95
C VAL A 354 2.49 -11.23 5.27
N LYS A 355 1.56 -11.84 6.04
CA LYS A 355 0.28 -12.31 5.49
C LYS A 355 -0.52 -11.16 4.88
N ARG A 356 -0.62 -9.99 5.53
CA ARG A 356 -1.29 -8.81 4.97
C ARG A 356 -0.59 -8.31 3.71
N ILE A 357 0.74 -8.29 3.71
CA ILE A 357 1.55 -7.88 2.56
C ILE A 357 1.30 -8.80 1.37
N ILE A 358 1.40 -10.11 1.54
CA ILE A 358 1.19 -11.09 0.46
C ILE A 358 -0.26 -11.06 -0.03
N LYS A 359 -1.25 -11.00 0.87
CA LYS A 359 -2.67 -10.84 0.49
C LYS A 359 -2.89 -9.60 -0.38
N THR A 360 -2.27 -8.48 -0.02
CA THR A 360 -2.38 -7.24 -0.79
C THR A 360 -1.72 -7.38 -2.16
N LYS A 361 -0.55 -8.00 -2.26
CA LYS A 361 0.11 -8.27 -3.55
C LYS A 361 -0.73 -9.17 -4.45
N LEU A 362 -1.36 -10.20 -3.89
CA LEU A 362 -2.31 -11.08 -4.60
C LEU A 362 -3.56 -10.32 -5.05
N LYS A 363 -4.19 -9.52 -4.15
CA LYS A 363 -5.37 -8.70 -4.44
C LYS A 363 -5.12 -7.72 -5.59
N LEU A 364 -3.97 -7.09 -5.62
CA LEU A 364 -3.58 -6.11 -6.64
C LEU A 364 -3.10 -6.77 -7.95
N GLY A 365 -2.98 -8.10 -8.01
CA GLY A 365 -2.46 -8.81 -9.18
C GLY A 365 -0.97 -8.54 -9.43
N ILE A 366 -0.23 -8.16 -8.40
CA ILE A 366 1.23 -7.99 -8.46
C ILE A 366 1.90 -9.36 -8.54
N MET A 367 1.29 -10.36 -7.92
CA MET A 367 1.70 -11.76 -7.99
C MET A 367 0.49 -12.67 -8.30
N GLU A 368 0.77 -13.79 -8.97
CA GLU A 368 -0.23 -14.80 -9.39
C GLU A 368 -0.45 -15.90 -8.34
#